data_69973a4255947c0ffc210006b426b0f6
#
_entry.id   69973a4255947c0ffc210006b426b0f6
#
_cell.length_a   1.000
_cell.length_b   1.000
_cell.length_c   1.000
_cell.angle_alpha   90.00
_cell.angle_beta   90.00
_cell.angle_gamma   90.00
#
_symmetry.space_group_name_H-M   'P 1'
#
loop_
_entity.id
_entity.type
_entity.pdbx_description
1 polymer ?
#
loop_
_entity_poly.entity_id
_entity_poly.type
_entity_poly.pdbx_seq_one_letter_code
_entity_poly.pdbx_strand_id
1 'polypeptide(L)'
;VGIKSLSGGYALHQVVLVRTLIATTFLLTLMVPFNGGLKVLRTKCLKMHICRGLCVVFANMFFFLALAALPLADAVAVFFVSPLLITVFSVVFLRDHVGPYRWAAIAVGLFGVIVIVRPGTSAFQLASLLPLFAATGYAMLHILTRKIGGTESAITMAIYIQLTFMVVCILMGLFMGDGRYSGSDDPSREFLFRAWIWPKPDNLAVFI
;
A
#
# COMPACT_ATOMS: atom_id res chain seq x y z
N VAL A 1 -7.02 8.01 -9.09
CA VAL A 1 -7.43 9.40 -9.37
C VAL A 1 -8.08 10.00 -8.12
N GLY A 2 -9.06 9.34 -7.51
CA GLY A 2 -9.79 9.86 -6.33
C GLY A 2 -8.90 10.26 -5.15
N ILE A 3 -7.91 9.43 -4.76
CA ILE A 3 -7.02 9.76 -3.63
C ILE A 3 -6.17 10.99 -3.92
N LYS A 4 -5.72 11.18 -5.16
CA LYS A 4 -4.95 12.37 -5.54
C LYS A 4 -5.82 13.64 -5.47
N SER A 5 -7.10 13.59 -5.76
CA SER A 5 -8.01 14.74 -5.60
C SER A 5 -8.29 15.06 -4.12
N LEU A 6 -8.24 14.06 -3.24
CA LEU A 6 -8.44 14.23 -1.80
C LEU A 6 -7.16 14.66 -1.05
N SER A 7 -5.97 14.46 -1.64
CA SER A 7 -4.69 14.82 -0.99
C SER A 7 -4.56 16.31 -0.69
N GLY A 8 -5.31 17.16 -1.38
CA GLY A 8 -5.36 18.61 -1.13
C GLY A 8 -6.20 19.05 0.08
N GLY A 9 -7.04 18.16 0.66
CA GLY A 9 -7.98 18.54 1.72
C GLY A 9 -7.96 17.67 2.96
N TYR A 10 -7.60 16.40 2.85
CA TYR A 10 -7.72 15.41 3.93
C TYR A 10 -6.38 14.76 4.27
N ALA A 11 -6.21 14.33 5.52
CA ALA A 11 -5.04 13.55 5.94
C ALA A 11 -5.06 12.15 5.31
N LEU A 12 -3.87 11.63 4.94
CA LEU A 12 -3.75 10.32 4.32
C LEU A 12 -4.41 9.21 5.14
N HIS A 13 -4.08 9.15 6.43
CA HIS A 13 -4.59 8.11 7.34
C HIS A 13 -6.11 8.21 7.55
N GLN A 14 -6.71 9.41 7.47
CA GLN A 14 -8.15 9.61 7.51
C GLN A 14 -8.83 9.03 6.25
N VAL A 15 -8.31 9.34 5.06
CA VAL A 15 -8.84 8.83 3.78
C VAL A 15 -8.78 7.29 3.76
N VAL A 16 -7.65 6.73 4.16
CA VAL A 16 -7.45 5.28 4.20
C VAL A 16 -8.37 4.63 5.24
N LEU A 17 -8.57 5.26 6.41
CA LEU A 17 -9.46 4.72 7.45
C LEU A 17 -10.91 4.62 6.97
N VAL A 18 -11.45 5.69 6.36
CA VAL A 18 -12.84 5.68 5.85
C VAL A 18 -13.02 4.59 4.79
N ARG A 19 -12.11 4.51 3.82
CA ARG A 19 -12.13 3.45 2.81
C ARG A 19 -12.08 2.06 3.43
N THR A 20 -11.22 1.86 4.43
CA THR A 20 -11.05 0.58 5.10
C THR A 20 -12.29 0.19 5.90
N LEU A 21 -12.96 1.14 6.55
CA LEU A 21 -14.22 0.90 7.26
C LEU A 21 -15.31 0.43 6.27
N ILE A 22 -15.47 1.09 5.14
CA ILE A 22 -16.44 0.70 4.11
C ILE A 22 -16.12 -0.70 3.59
N ALA A 23 -14.86 -0.98 3.22
CA ALA A 23 -14.43 -2.28 2.72
C ALA A 23 -14.60 -3.39 3.77
N THR A 24 -14.30 -3.12 5.04
CA THR A 24 -14.48 -4.08 6.14
C THR A 24 -15.96 -4.39 6.36
N THR A 25 -16.81 -3.37 6.37
CA THR A 25 -18.26 -3.56 6.50
C THR A 25 -18.80 -4.42 5.37
N PHE A 26 -18.40 -4.14 4.12
CA PHE A 26 -18.78 -4.95 2.97
C PHE A 26 -18.32 -6.40 3.09
N LEU A 27 -17.07 -6.63 3.48
CA LEU A 27 -16.52 -7.98 3.66
C LEU A 27 -17.28 -8.75 4.77
N LEU A 28 -17.54 -8.11 5.90
CA LEU A 28 -18.21 -8.74 7.03
C LEU A 28 -19.69 -9.03 6.76
N THR A 29 -20.39 -8.12 6.10
CA THR A 29 -21.85 -8.26 5.85
C THR A 29 -22.15 -9.14 4.65
N LEU A 30 -21.34 -9.09 3.59
CA LEU A 30 -21.62 -9.81 2.34
C LEU A 30 -20.76 -11.07 2.20
N MET A 31 -19.45 -10.99 2.39
CA MET A 31 -18.56 -12.10 2.06
C MET A 31 -18.50 -13.17 3.17
N VAL A 32 -18.45 -12.76 4.44
CA VAL A 32 -18.33 -13.69 5.58
C VAL A 32 -19.53 -14.66 5.67
N PRO A 33 -20.78 -14.21 5.57
CA PRO A 33 -21.94 -15.15 5.66
C PRO A 33 -21.93 -16.22 4.57
N PHE A 34 -21.55 -15.86 3.34
CA PHE A 34 -21.52 -16.80 2.21
C PHE A 34 -20.33 -17.78 2.22
N ASN A 35 -19.33 -17.55 3.08
CA ASN A 35 -18.08 -18.34 3.09
C ASN A 35 -17.84 -19.06 4.44
N GLY A 36 -18.89 -19.44 5.12
CA GLY A 36 -18.80 -20.24 6.36
C GLY A 36 -18.92 -19.44 7.66
N GLY A 37 -19.38 -18.17 7.57
CA GLY A 37 -19.66 -17.32 8.72
C GLY A 37 -18.39 -16.96 9.50
N LEU A 38 -18.52 -16.67 10.78
CA LEU A 38 -17.42 -16.21 11.65
C LEU A 38 -16.25 -17.21 11.79
N LYS A 39 -16.41 -18.45 11.34
CA LYS A 39 -15.31 -19.44 11.32
C LYS A 39 -14.16 -19.02 10.42
N VAL A 40 -14.45 -18.23 9.36
CA VAL A 40 -13.43 -17.65 8.45
C VAL A 40 -12.48 -16.69 9.17
N LEU A 41 -12.86 -16.12 10.32
CA LEU A 41 -12.00 -15.26 11.10
C LEU A 41 -10.95 -16.02 11.93
N ARG A 42 -11.09 -17.35 12.05
CA ARG A 42 -10.11 -18.16 12.79
C ARG A 42 -8.91 -18.45 11.87
N THR A 43 -7.73 -18.04 12.33
CA THR A 43 -6.46 -18.33 11.66
C THR A 43 -5.50 -19.05 12.61
N LYS A 44 -4.65 -19.91 12.06
CA LYS A 44 -3.49 -20.50 12.75
C LYS A 44 -2.20 -19.69 12.55
N CYS A 45 -2.20 -18.76 11.60
CA CYS A 45 -1.01 -18.03 11.14
C CYS A 45 -1.08 -16.52 11.44
N LEU A 46 -1.59 -16.11 12.62
CA LEU A 46 -1.82 -14.71 12.97
C LEU A 46 -0.58 -13.82 12.74
N LYS A 47 0.62 -14.28 13.14
CA LYS A 47 1.87 -13.53 12.92
C LYS A 47 2.13 -13.22 11.44
N MET A 48 1.83 -14.18 10.57
CA MET A 48 1.99 -13.99 9.12
C MET A 48 0.97 -12.99 8.56
N HIS A 49 -0.27 -13.02 9.07
CA HIS A 49 -1.30 -12.03 8.67
C HIS A 49 -0.90 -10.62 9.11
N ILE A 50 -0.41 -10.44 10.32
CA ILE A 50 0.08 -9.13 10.80
C ILE A 50 1.25 -8.67 9.93
N CYS A 51 2.24 -9.52 9.66
CA CYS A 51 3.37 -9.17 8.82
C CYS A 51 2.92 -8.77 7.40
N ARG A 52 1.99 -9.51 6.79
CA ARG A 52 1.39 -9.16 5.49
C ARG A 52 0.65 -7.83 5.55
N GLY A 53 -0.15 -7.63 6.60
CA GLY A 53 -0.88 -6.38 6.81
C GLY A 53 0.07 -5.19 6.92
N LEU A 54 1.16 -5.32 7.68
CA LEU A 54 2.18 -4.27 7.79
C LEU A 54 2.89 -4.02 6.44
N CYS A 55 3.20 -5.06 5.67
CA CYS A 55 3.80 -4.90 4.34
C CYS A 55 2.89 -4.11 3.39
N VAL A 56 1.57 -4.38 3.40
CA VAL A 56 0.65 -3.67 2.52
C VAL A 56 0.36 -2.25 3.01
N VAL A 57 0.31 -2.02 4.32
CA VAL A 57 0.23 -0.66 4.89
C VAL A 57 1.46 0.14 4.48
N PHE A 58 2.66 -0.40 4.69
CA PHE A 58 3.91 0.21 4.26
C PHE A 58 3.88 0.55 2.75
N ALA A 59 3.54 -0.42 1.90
CA ALA A 59 3.47 -0.22 0.46
C ALA A 59 2.51 0.91 0.08
N ASN A 60 1.29 0.92 0.64
CA ASN A 60 0.29 1.94 0.33
C ASN A 60 0.67 3.32 0.86
N MET A 61 1.24 3.41 2.07
CA MET A 61 1.71 4.68 2.63
C MET A 61 2.75 5.32 1.72
N PHE A 62 3.80 4.58 1.34
CA PHE A 62 4.84 5.11 0.46
C PHE A 62 4.31 5.44 -0.94
N PHE A 63 3.38 4.65 -1.46
CA PHE A 63 2.77 4.93 -2.76
C PHE A 63 1.91 6.20 -2.73
N PHE A 64 1.13 6.40 -1.68
CA PHE A 64 0.30 7.61 -1.55
C PHE A 64 1.14 8.86 -1.30
N LEU A 65 2.23 8.75 -0.54
CA LEU A 65 3.19 9.84 -0.39
C LEU A 65 3.85 10.19 -1.73
N ALA A 66 4.19 9.18 -2.54
CA ALA A 66 4.67 9.40 -3.90
C ALA A 66 3.66 10.15 -4.77
N LEU A 67 2.37 9.78 -4.70
CA LEU A 67 1.30 10.45 -5.45
C LEU A 67 1.07 11.91 -5.02
N ALA A 68 1.38 12.26 -3.78
CA ALA A 68 1.33 13.64 -3.31
C ALA A 68 2.47 14.50 -3.90
N ALA A 69 3.66 13.93 -4.05
CA ALA A 69 4.86 14.64 -4.49
C ALA A 69 5.13 14.55 -6.01
N LEU A 70 4.69 13.49 -6.67
CA LEU A 70 5.00 13.19 -8.07
C LEU A 70 3.76 13.21 -8.96
N PRO A 71 3.93 13.46 -10.27
CA PRO A 71 2.90 13.16 -11.26
C PRO A 71 2.48 11.69 -11.18
N LEU A 72 1.19 11.43 -11.40
CA LEU A 72 0.64 10.07 -11.33
C LEU A 72 1.37 9.10 -12.27
N ALA A 73 1.70 9.56 -13.48
CA ALA A 73 2.38 8.75 -14.49
C ALA A 73 3.76 8.28 -14.00
N ASP A 74 4.54 9.17 -13.39
CA ASP A 74 5.90 8.87 -12.92
C ASP A 74 5.86 7.91 -11.72
N ALA A 75 4.99 8.18 -10.74
CA ALA A 75 4.81 7.31 -9.58
C ALA A 75 4.39 5.89 -9.99
N VAL A 76 3.45 5.75 -10.92
CA VAL A 76 2.98 4.46 -11.44
C VAL A 76 4.06 3.77 -12.26
N ALA A 77 4.78 4.49 -13.12
CA ALA A 77 5.83 3.92 -13.96
C ALA A 77 6.96 3.32 -13.11
N VAL A 78 7.39 4.02 -12.06
CA VAL A 78 8.40 3.49 -11.12
C VAL A 78 7.84 2.32 -10.31
N PHE A 79 6.56 2.37 -9.87
CA PHE A 79 5.93 1.27 -9.14
C PHE A 79 5.81 -0.02 -9.97
N PHE A 80 5.81 0.05 -11.30
CA PHE A 80 5.83 -1.13 -12.17
C PHE A 80 7.11 -1.98 -12.04
N VAL A 81 8.09 -1.57 -11.24
CA VAL A 81 9.18 -2.46 -10.83
C VAL A 81 8.70 -3.60 -9.92
N SER A 82 7.52 -3.48 -9.31
CA SER A 82 7.01 -4.45 -8.33
C SER A 82 6.95 -5.91 -8.85
N PRO A 83 6.50 -6.24 -10.07
CA PRO A 83 6.53 -7.61 -10.59
C PRO A 83 7.95 -8.17 -10.71
N LEU A 84 8.93 -7.30 -11.00
CA LEU A 84 10.34 -7.70 -11.07
C LEU A 84 10.86 -8.04 -9.67
N LEU A 85 10.57 -7.21 -8.68
CA LEU A 85 10.91 -7.46 -7.28
C LEU A 85 10.21 -8.71 -6.73
N ILE A 86 8.95 -8.97 -7.11
CA ILE A 86 8.25 -10.20 -6.75
C ILE A 86 9.03 -11.42 -7.27
N THR A 87 9.52 -11.37 -8.51
CA THR A 87 10.29 -12.47 -9.09
C THR A 87 11.63 -12.64 -8.37
N VAL A 88 12.37 -11.56 -8.12
CA VAL A 88 13.62 -11.62 -7.36
C VAL A 88 13.39 -12.19 -5.96
N PHE A 89 12.39 -11.70 -5.25
CA PHE A 89 12.07 -12.18 -3.89
C PHE A 89 11.56 -13.61 -3.90
N SER A 90 10.89 -14.09 -4.94
CA SER A 90 10.49 -15.48 -5.04
C SER A 90 11.71 -16.41 -5.13
N VAL A 91 12.75 -16.01 -5.84
CA VAL A 91 14.02 -16.76 -5.87
C VAL A 91 14.69 -16.75 -4.51
N VAL A 92 14.77 -15.60 -3.86
CA VAL A 92 15.51 -15.45 -2.59
C VAL A 92 14.78 -16.13 -1.42
N PHE A 93 13.47 -15.93 -1.28
CA PHE A 93 12.71 -16.38 -0.10
C PHE A 93 11.98 -17.72 -0.30
N LEU A 94 11.53 -18.03 -1.53
CA LEU A 94 10.84 -19.27 -1.84
C LEU A 94 11.75 -20.31 -2.55
N ARG A 95 12.97 -19.88 -2.94
CA ARG A 95 13.91 -20.69 -3.72
C ARG A 95 13.34 -21.17 -5.06
N ASP A 96 12.49 -20.36 -5.66
CA ASP A 96 11.93 -20.64 -6.99
C ASP A 96 13.05 -20.65 -8.06
N HIS A 97 12.97 -21.59 -9.00
CA HIS A 97 13.88 -21.61 -10.14
C HIS A 97 13.34 -20.69 -11.24
N VAL A 98 14.13 -19.71 -11.62
CA VAL A 98 13.78 -18.72 -12.64
C VAL A 98 14.72 -18.88 -13.83
N GLY A 99 14.15 -19.11 -15.00
CA GLY A 99 14.90 -19.26 -16.24
C GLY A 99 15.58 -17.97 -16.73
N PRO A 100 16.57 -18.07 -17.63
CA PRO A 100 17.37 -16.94 -18.09
C PRO A 100 16.56 -15.83 -18.75
N TYR A 101 15.47 -16.17 -19.47
CA TYR A 101 14.59 -15.19 -20.09
C TYR A 101 13.91 -14.27 -19.07
N ARG A 102 13.53 -14.79 -17.90
CA ARG A 102 12.97 -13.95 -16.83
C ARG A 102 14.01 -13.04 -16.20
N TRP A 103 15.25 -13.52 -16.05
CA TRP A 103 16.36 -12.68 -15.59
C TRP A 103 16.67 -11.55 -16.57
N ALA A 104 16.67 -11.83 -17.88
CA ALA A 104 16.82 -10.80 -18.90
C ALA A 104 15.69 -9.75 -18.83
N ALA A 105 14.43 -10.18 -18.66
CA ALA A 105 13.29 -9.28 -18.48
C ALA A 105 13.45 -8.39 -17.23
N ILE A 106 13.94 -8.95 -16.11
CA ILE A 106 14.22 -8.18 -14.88
C ILE A 106 15.30 -7.12 -15.15
N ALA A 107 16.38 -7.48 -15.82
CA ALA A 107 17.45 -6.54 -16.14
C ALA A 107 16.96 -5.38 -17.02
N VAL A 108 16.17 -5.67 -18.07
CA VAL A 108 15.58 -4.65 -18.94
C VAL A 108 14.60 -3.75 -18.17
N GLY A 109 13.76 -4.35 -17.31
CA GLY A 109 12.82 -3.58 -16.48
C GLY A 109 13.52 -2.66 -15.48
N LEU A 110 14.57 -3.13 -14.79
CA LEU A 110 15.36 -2.30 -13.88
C LEU A 110 16.08 -1.17 -14.63
N PHE A 111 16.60 -1.44 -15.83
CA PHE A 111 17.18 -0.40 -16.67
C PHE A 111 16.14 0.68 -17.02
N GLY A 112 14.90 0.28 -17.37
CA GLY A 112 13.80 1.23 -17.59
C GLY A 112 13.51 2.12 -16.38
N VAL A 113 13.55 1.57 -15.17
CA VAL A 113 13.38 2.35 -13.93
C VAL A 113 14.51 3.37 -13.75
N ILE A 114 15.75 2.99 -14.02
CA ILE A 114 16.90 3.91 -13.96
C ILE A 114 16.72 5.07 -14.94
N VAL A 115 16.24 4.80 -16.14
CA VAL A 115 15.97 5.84 -17.15
C VAL A 115 14.88 6.82 -16.70
N ILE A 116 13.85 6.33 -16.00
CA ILE A 116 12.74 7.16 -15.48
C ILE A 116 13.21 7.99 -14.28
N VAL A 117 13.86 7.35 -13.31
CA VAL A 117 14.31 7.98 -12.05
C VAL A 117 15.45 8.98 -12.29
N ARG A 118 16.27 8.79 -13.33
CA ARG A 118 17.41 9.64 -13.72
C ARG A 118 18.33 10.01 -12.55
N PRO A 119 18.86 9.04 -11.79
CA PRO A 119 19.72 9.32 -10.65
C PRO A 119 20.96 10.07 -11.09
N GLY A 120 21.39 11.07 -10.30
CA GLY A 120 22.59 11.87 -10.58
C GLY A 120 22.40 13.02 -11.56
N THR A 121 21.19 13.31 -12.03
CA THR A 121 20.87 14.47 -12.86
C THR A 121 20.15 15.54 -12.03
N SER A 122 20.09 16.78 -12.54
CA SER A 122 19.31 17.87 -11.94
C SER A 122 17.80 17.60 -11.92
N ALA A 123 17.32 16.64 -12.73
CA ALA A 123 15.92 16.19 -12.76
C ALA A 123 15.61 15.12 -11.71
N PHE A 124 16.61 14.61 -10.97
CA PHE A 124 16.40 13.62 -9.92
C PHE A 124 15.65 14.24 -8.74
N GLN A 125 14.54 13.64 -8.37
CA GLN A 125 13.79 14.00 -7.18
C GLN A 125 13.88 12.86 -6.16
N LEU A 126 14.21 13.17 -4.91
CA LEU A 126 14.26 12.17 -3.83
C LEU A 126 12.91 11.45 -3.65
N ALA A 127 11.81 12.14 -3.95
CA ALA A 127 10.47 11.58 -3.96
C ALA A 127 10.31 10.38 -4.93
N SER A 128 11.13 10.27 -5.98
CA SER A 128 11.12 9.13 -6.91
C SER A 128 11.54 7.80 -6.26
N LEU A 129 12.12 7.83 -5.07
CA LEU A 129 12.43 6.63 -4.28
C LEU A 129 11.19 6.09 -3.55
N LEU A 130 10.18 6.91 -3.29
CA LEU A 130 8.97 6.49 -2.58
C LEU A 130 8.23 5.34 -3.29
N PRO A 131 7.99 5.36 -4.61
CA PRO A 131 7.38 4.24 -5.31
C PRO A 131 8.22 2.96 -5.29
N LEU A 132 9.57 3.06 -5.19
CA LEU A 132 10.45 1.89 -5.07
C LEU A 132 10.27 1.21 -3.70
N PHE A 133 10.18 1.99 -2.62
CA PHE A 133 9.86 1.45 -1.29
C PHE A 133 8.46 0.83 -1.28
N ALA A 134 7.49 1.47 -1.91
CA ALA A 134 6.15 0.92 -2.07
C ALA A 134 6.17 -0.42 -2.82
N ALA A 135 6.89 -0.51 -3.94
CA ALA A 135 7.04 -1.72 -4.74
C ALA A 135 7.71 -2.86 -3.95
N THR A 136 8.68 -2.54 -3.09
CA THR A 136 9.36 -3.50 -2.22
C THR A 136 8.39 -4.09 -1.19
N GLY A 137 7.63 -3.26 -0.50
CA GLY A 137 6.59 -3.69 0.46
C GLY A 137 5.51 -4.54 -0.22
N TYR A 138 5.09 -4.14 -1.43
CA TYR A 138 4.13 -4.89 -2.23
C TYR A 138 4.66 -6.25 -2.68
N ALA A 139 5.92 -6.32 -3.10
CA ALA A 139 6.56 -7.58 -3.45
C ALA A 139 6.63 -8.53 -2.25
N MET A 140 6.99 -8.03 -1.07
CA MET A 140 7.04 -8.82 0.15
C MET A 140 5.65 -9.35 0.56
N LEU A 141 4.60 -8.52 0.44
CA LEU A 141 3.22 -8.94 0.63
C LEU A 141 2.88 -10.16 -0.25
N HIS A 142 3.24 -10.14 -1.54
CA HIS A 142 2.98 -11.25 -2.45
C HIS A 142 3.72 -12.54 -2.07
N ILE A 143 4.97 -12.43 -1.65
CA ILE A 143 5.75 -13.58 -1.17
C ILE A 143 5.11 -14.21 0.08
N LEU A 144 4.75 -13.39 1.06
CA LEU A 144 4.08 -13.85 2.27
C LEU A 144 2.70 -14.46 1.96
N THR A 145 1.96 -13.88 1.00
CA THR A 145 0.67 -14.41 0.54
C THR A 145 0.82 -15.78 -0.10
N ARG A 146 1.82 -15.98 -0.96
CA ARG A 146 2.11 -17.32 -1.56
C ARG A 146 2.45 -18.35 -0.47
N LYS A 147 3.18 -17.94 0.57
CA LYS A 147 3.61 -18.84 1.64
C LYS A 147 2.42 -19.40 2.47
N ILE A 148 1.34 -18.64 2.65
CA ILE A 148 0.17 -19.04 3.44
C ILE A 148 -1.07 -19.37 2.59
N GLY A 149 -1.04 -19.12 1.29
CA GLY A 149 -2.18 -19.26 0.40
C GLY A 149 -2.72 -20.70 0.26
N GLY A 150 -1.91 -21.71 0.63
CA GLY A 150 -2.37 -23.11 0.68
C GLY A 150 -3.11 -23.49 1.98
N THR A 151 -3.06 -22.65 3.01
CA THR A 151 -3.61 -22.94 4.34
C THR A 151 -4.72 -21.99 4.78
N GLU A 152 -4.77 -20.81 4.21
CA GLU A 152 -5.68 -19.73 4.59
C GLU A 152 -6.58 -19.31 3.42
N SER A 153 -7.84 -18.98 3.70
CA SER A 153 -8.75 -18.49 2.67
C SER A 153 -8.42 -17.07 2.22
N ALA A 154 -8.76 -16.75 0.97
CA ALA A 154 -8.58 -15.39 0.44
C ALA A 154 -9.36 -14.34 1.27
N ILE A 155 -10.52 -14.71 1.79
CA ILE A 155 -11.36 -13.83 2.61
C ILE A 155 -10.71 -13.57 3.97
N THR A 156 -10.21 -14.62 4.65
CA THR A 156 -9.42 -14.47 5.88
C THR A 156 -8.27 -13.51 5.64
N MET A 157 -7.52 -13.73 4.56
CA MET A 157 -6.39 -12.90 4.18
C MET A 157 -6.77 -11.44 3.93
N ALA A 158 -7.91 -11.18 3.28
CA ALA A 158 -8.42 -9.83 3.04
C ALA A 158 -8.84 -9.12 4.33
N ILE A 159 -9.57 -9.81 5.20
CA ILE A 159 -10.05 -9.25 6.47
C ILE A 159 -8.88 -8.83 7.35
N TYR A 160 -7.86 -9.67 7.51
CA TYR A 160 -6.70 -9.33 8.34
C TYR A 160 -5.89 -8.15 7.78
N ILE A 161 -5.82 -7.97 6.46
CA ILE A 161 -5.23 -6.77 5.85
C ILE A 161 -6.05 -5.53 6.26
N GLN A 162 -7.37 -5.57 6.13
CA GLN A 162 -8.23 -4.44 6.49
C GLN A 162 -8.16 -4.12 7.99
N LEU A 163 -8.14 -5.13 8.86
CA LEU A 163 -7.96 -4.93 10.30
C LEU A 163 -6.61 -4.27 10.61
N THR A 164 -5.53 -4.67 9.93
CA THR A 164 -4.21 -4.05 10.12
C THR A 164 -4.22 -2.59 9.67
N PHE A 165 -4.85 -2.27 8.52
CA PHE A 165 -5.02 -0.89 8.08
C PHE A 165 -5.78 -0.07 9.11
N MET A 166 -6.91 -0.59 9.60
CA MET A 166 -7.75 0.10 10.59
C MET A 166 -6.95 0.41 11.85
N VAL A 167 -6.24 -0.56 12.41
CA VAL A 167 -5.41 -0.37 13.61
C VAL A 167 -4.32 0.69 13.37
N VAL A 168 -3.58 0.59 12.26
CA VAL A 168 -2.51 1.54 11.96
C VAL A 168 -3.06 2.95 11.73
N CYS A 169 -4.16 3.10 10.97
CA CYS A 169 -4.76 4.41 10.73
C CYS A 169 -5.34 5.04 12.01
N ILE A 170 -5.93 4.24 12.90
CA ILE A 170 -6.40 4.72 14.20
C ILE A 170 -5.22 5.19 15.06
N LEU A 171 -4.16 4.38 15.15
CA LEU A 171 -2.95 4.78 15.89
C LEU A 171 -2.33 6.05 15.32
N MET A 172 -2.18 6.14 14.00
CA MET A 172 -1.69 7.38 13.38
C MET A 172 -2.59 8.58 13.67
N GLY A 173 -3.91 8.39 13.59
CA GLY A 173 -4.87 9.44 13.93
C GLY A 173 -4.77 9.92 15.38
N LEU A 174 -4.59 8.99 16.31
CA LEU A 174 -4.43 9.34 17.74
C LEU A 174 -3.12 10.06 18.04
N PHE A 175 -2.02 9.71 17.37
CA PHE A 175 -0.71 10.31 17.63
C PHE A 175 -0.40 11.54 16.78
N MET A 176 -0.99 11.66 15.59
CA MET A 176 -0.64 12.68 14.59
C MET A 176 -1.85 13.47 14.05
N GLY A 177 -3.07 13.08 14.41
CA GLY A 177 -4.31 13.65 13.88
C GLY A 177 -4.66 15.03 14.44
N ASP A 178 -3.93 15.53 15.44
CA ASP A 178 -4.12 16.86 16.03
C ASP A 178 -3.45 18.00 15.23
N GLY A 179 -2.73 17.66 14.15
CA GLY A 179 -2.11 18.65 13.26
C GLY A 179 -0.84 19.32 13.80
N ARG A 180 -0.27 18.86 14.93
CA ARG A 180 0.97 19.45 15.50
C ARG A 180 2.16 19.45 14.53
N TYR A 181 2.16 18.52 13.58
CA TYR A 181 3.24 18.32 12.60
C TYR A 181 2.86 18.82 11.21
N SER A 182 1.71 19.49 11.06
CA SER A 182 1.27 20.13 9.80
C SER A 182 2.06 21.42 9.55
N GLY A 183 2.01 21.93 8.31
CA GLY A 183 2.69 23.16 7.91
C GLY A 183 4.09 22.94 7.32
N SER A 184 4.33 21.77 6.74
CA SER A 184 5.55 21.50 5.97
C SER A 184 5.38 21.93 4.52
N ASP A 185 6.42 22.51 3.91
CA ASP A 185 6.46 22.81 2.46
C ASP A 185 6.53 21.56 1.59
N ASP A 186 6.82 20.39 2.17
CA ASP A 186 6.85 19.11 1.47
C ASP A 186 5.41 18.53 1.34
N PRO A 187 4.89 18.37 0.11
CA PRO A 187 3.53 17.86 -0.12
C PRO A 187 3.27 16.48 0.51
N SER A 188 4.30 15.62 0.55
CA SER A 188 4.19 14.28 1.14
C SER A 188 4.03 14.34 2.66
N ARG A 189 4.82 15.21 3.31
CA ARG A 189 4.75 15.41 4.76
C ARG A 189 3.43 16.07 5.16
N GLU A 190 3.04 17.11 4.43
CA GLU A 190 1.77 17.79 4.67
C GLU A 190 0.59 16.82 4.56
N PHE A 191 0.57 15.95 3.54
CA PHE A 191 -0.48 14.95 3.37
C PHE A 191 -0.51 13.91 4.50
N LEU A 192 0.65 13.57 5.06
CA LEU A 192 0.77 12.60 6.15
C LEU A 192 0.34 13.18 7.51
N PHE A 193 0.71 14.43 7.81
CA PHE A 193 0.59 15.02 9.15
C PHE A 193 -0.55 16.04 9.30
N ARG A 194 -1.35 16.22 8.26
CA ARG A 194 -2.51 17.11 8.31
C ARG A 194 -3.50 16.68 9.40
N ALA A 195 -4.12 17.68 10.06
CA ALA A 195 -5.17 17.45 11.05
C ALA A 195 -6.39 16.74 10.44
N TRP A 196 -7.08 15.96 11.24
CA TRP A 196 -8.38 15.38 10.88
C TRP A 196 -9.44 16.46 10.78
N ILE A 197 -10.23 16.41 9.72
CA ILE A 197 -11.39 17.30 9.51
C ILE A 197 -12.60 16.46 9.13
N TRP A 198 -13.80 16.94 9.50
CA TRP A 198 -15.03 16.26 9.08
C TRP A 198 -15.17 16.26 7.56
N PRO A 199 -15.49 15.11 6.93
CA PRO A 199 -15.71 15.02 5.50
C PRO A 199 -16.83 15.97 5.06
N LYS A 200 -16.57 16.79 4.05
CA LYS A 200 -17.61 17.61 3.45
C LYS A 200 -18.55 16.72 2.63
N PRO A 201 -19.89 17.03 2.60
CA PRO A 201 -20.87 16.21 1.88
C PRO A 201 -20.51 16.00 0.41
N ASP A 202 -19.98 17.02 -0.24
CA ASP A 202 -19.59 16.99 -1.65
C ASP A 202 -18.45 16.01 -1.97
N ASN A 203 -17.63 15.66 -0.98
CA ASN A 203 -16.50 14.77 -1.13
C ASN A 203 -16.81 13.31 -0.74
N LEU A 204 -17.98 13.05 -0.16
CA LEU A 204 -18.35 11.67 0.26
C LEU A 204 -18.35 10.68 -0.90
N ALA A 205 -18.78 11.11 -2.09
CA ALA A 205 -18.77 10.28 -3.30
C ALA A 205 -17.37 9.83 -3.75
N VAL A 206 -16.32 10.53 -3.34
CA VAL A 206 -14.93 10.19 -3.69
C VAL A 206 -14.32 9.20 -2.70
N PHE A 207 -14.90 9.06 -1.50
CA PHE A 207 -14.50 8.06 -0.50
C PHE A 207 -15.06 6.66 -0.79
N ILE A 208 -16.13 6.56 -1.57
CA ILE A 208 -16.81 5.32 -1.98
C ILE A 208 -16.29 4.86 -3.35
#